data_ef34066d4b57b37cc0349eee4f90f4d9
#
_entry.id   ef34066d4b57b37cc0349eee4f90f4d9
#
_cell.length_a   1.000
_cell.length_b   1.000
_cell.length_c   1.000
_cell.angle_alpha   90.00
_cell.angle_beta   90.00
_cell.angle_gamma   90.00
#
_symmetry.space_group_name_H-M   'P 1'
#
loop_
_entity.id
_entity.type
_entity.pdbx_description
1 polymer ?
#
loop_
_entity_poly.entity_id
_entity_poly.type
_entity_poly.pdbx_seq_one_letter_code
_entity_poly.pdbx_strand_id
1 'polypeptide(L)'
;MGTSPAALPHIDHAAEPRSDLPNKRAIRKGFQPYSLDAVNFLLSDVQGALGPYLVVFLVTQQHWTQSSVGLVTMIGGLIGLSAQVPIGMLIDATRAKRAMIVAGVAVLAVGATTFFAAPSFLPVLFAHSAMSIAGDVFSPTLAAITLGLYSRETLARRTGRNAAYDHAGNVVIAIITAGVGYYFSQRAVFLLVPIFAVMTVAAILAIPGGAIDHVRARGADPLPGATVAAGSVFRPAGLLSLAKMRTLAVFAGCALLFQFANAPLLALVGQKLAIAHPEEATALTSACIIIAQAVMIPMAILVGRMADRWGRRPLFLVAFIVLPIRAVFYTFSDSAAWLLGVQILDGVGAGIFITLLPLLVADITRGTGRYNMALGSLIAVQGLGGSVSGLAVGLIADPFGYSAAFLFMGFFAVIAGVVFFLFMPETYPRPVDLPAGSAIT
;
A
#
# COMPACT_ATOMS: atom_id res chain seq x y z
N MET A 1 -61.81 -21.87 27.90
CA MET A 1 -60.40 -22.28 27.87
C MET A 1 -59.76 -21.51 26.76
N GLY A 2 -59.08 -20.42 27.10
CA GLY A 2 -58.46 -19.50 26.17
C GLY A 2 -57.02 -19.91 25.89
N THR A 3 -56.70 -20.05 24.64
CA THR A 3 -55.28 -20.18 24.15
C THR A 3 -54.77 -18.79 23.85
N SER A 4 -53.81 -18.33 24.65
CA SER A 4 -53.05 -17.10 24.44
C SER A 4 -52.12 -17.26 23.20
N PRO A 5 -52.04 -16.26 22.29
CA PRO A 5 -51.08 -16.33 21.20
C PRO A 5 -49.66 -16.04 21.73
N ALA A 6 -48.72 -16.92 21.40
CA ALA A 6 -47.32 -16.78 21.70
C ALA A 6 -46.76 -15.49 21.06
N ALA A 7 -46.19 -14.62 21.87
CA ALA A 7 -45.49 -13.43 21.44
C ALA A 7 -44.22 -13.84 20.63
N LEU A 8 -44.12 -13.37 19.38
CA LEU A 8 -42.94 -13.48 18.57
C LEU A 8 -41.80 -12.71 19.25
N PRO A 9 -40.57 -13.25 19.29
CA PRO A 9 -39.45 -12.51 19.84
C PRO A 9 -39.14 -11.28 18.97
N HIS A 10 -39.13 -10.11 19.58
CA HIS A 10 -38.60 -8.88 18.99
C HIS A 10 -37.16 -9.11 18.55
N ILE A 11 -36.94 -9.17 17.27
CA ILE A 11 -35.59 -9.12 16.71
C ILE A 11 -35.16 -7.66 16.79
N ASP A 12 -34.38 -7.35 17.81
CA ASP A 12 -33.72 -6.05 17.98
C ASP A 12 -32.64 -5.88 16.88
N HIS A 13 -32.99 -5.24 15.79
CA HIS A 13 -32.10 -4.88 14.70
C HIS A 13 -31.27 -3.62 14.98
N ALA A 14 -30.97 -3.31 16.22
CA ALA A 14 -29.90 -2.39 16.56
C ALA A 14 -28.57 -3.14 16.48
N ALA A 15 -28.02 -3.28 15.26
CA ALA A 15 -26.63 -3.65 15.08
C ALA A 15 -25.77 -2.57 15.78
N GLU A 16 -25.30 -2.84 16.98
CA GLU A 16 -24.28 -2.03 17.64
C GLU A 16 -23.18 -1.72 16.63
N PRO A 17 -22.69 -0.46 16.57
CA PRO A 17 -21.57 -0.14 15.69
C PRO A 17 -20.41 -1.07 16.07
N ARG A 18 -20.03 -1.97 15.15
CA ARG A 18 -18.91 -2.90 15.34
C ARG A 18 -17.71 -2.07 15.79
N SER A 19 -17.28 -2.25 17.03
CA SER A 19 -16.21 -1.47 17.64
C SER A 19 -14.88 -1.75 16.94
N ASP A 20 -14.05 -0.71 16.74
CA ASP A 20 -12.69 -0.83 16.20
C ASP A 20 -11.74 -1.46 17.23
N LEU A 21 -12.22 -2.34 18.07
CA LEU A 21 -11.47 -2.88 19.19
C LEU A 21 -10.47 -3.96 18.71
N PRO A 22 -9.25 -3.96 19.26
CA PRO A 22 -8.30 -5.02 19.08
C PRO A 22 -8.84 -6.37 19.57
N ASN A 23 -8.19 -7.46 19.18
CA ASN A 23 -8.56 -8.78 19.67
C ASN A 23 -8.36 -8.89 21.21
N LYS A 24 -9.08 -9.83 21.87
CA LYS A 24 -9.04 -10.02 23.33
C LYS A 24 -7.62 -10.20 23.89
N ARG A 25 -6.72 -10.85 23.15
CA ARG A 25 -5.31 -11.03 23.54
C ARG A 25 -4.57 -9.68 23.55
N ALA A 26 -4.74 -8.84 22.53
CA ALA A 26 -4.09 -7.54 22.44
C ALA A 26 -4.54 -6.61 23.58
N ILE A 27 -5.86 -6.59 23.86
CA ILE A 27 -6.44 -5.81 24.98
C ILE A 27 -5.84 -6.29 26.32
N ARG A 28 -5.82 -7.59 26.60
CA ARG A 28 -5.27 -8.16 27.83
C ARG A 28 -3.77 -7.89 28.01
N LYS A 29 -3.04 -7.63 26.94
CA LYS A 29 -1.60 -7.29 26.94
C LYS A 29 -1.33 -5.79 26.92
N GLY A 30 -2.35 -4.95 27.12
CA GLY A 30 -2.21 -3.48 27.24
C GLY A 30 -1.93 -2.78 25.91
N PHE A 31 -2.26 -3.40 24.76
CA PHE A 31 -2.11 -2.74 23.46
C PHE A 31 -3.04 -1.54 23.34
N GLN A 32 -2.51 -0.42 22.88
CA GLN A 32 -3.23 0.81 22.60
C GLN A 32 -3.33 1.06 21.11
N PRO A 33 -4.52 1.24 20.52
CA PRO A 33 -4.69 1.42 19.06
C PRO A 33 -3.91 2.60 18.48
N TYR A 34 -3.76 3.70 19.24
CA TYR A 34 -3.03 4.88 18.78
C TYR A 34 -1.54 4.65 18.53
N SER A 35 -0.91 3.65 19.16
CA SER A 35 0.48 3.32 18.88
C SER A 35 0.66 2.80 17.46
N LEU A 36 -0.31 2.02 16.94
CA LEU A 36 -0.30 1.57 15.55
C LEU A 36 -0.68 2.70 14.58
N ASP A 37 -1.57 3.63 14.99
CA ASP A 37 -1.86 4.84 14.22
C ASP A 37 -0.59 5.68 14.04
N ALA A 38 0.14 5.91 15.13
CA ALA A 38 1.40 6.67 15.11
C ALA A 38 2.46 6.00 14.23
N VAL A 39 2.58 4.66 14.27
CA VAL A 39 3.52 3.94 13.40
C VAL A 39 3.16 4.15 11.92
N ASN A 40 1.89 4.00 11.52
CA ASN A 40 1.49 4.21 10.13
C ASN A 40 1.72 5.65 9.69
N PHE A 41 1.41 6.63 10.54
CA PHE A 41 1.62 8.05 10.26
C PHE A 41 3.09 8.41 10.09
N LEU A 42 3.96 7.97 11.01
CA LEU A 42 5.37 8.33 11.02
C LEU A 42 6.20 7.55 9.99
N LEU A 43 5.78 6.33 9.66
CA LEU A 43 6.51 5.46 8.73
C LEU A 43 6.29 5.87 7.28
N SER A 44 5.16 6.50 6.95
CA SER A 44 4.89 7.03 5.61
C SER A 44 5.96 8.04 5.17
N ASP A 45 6.46 8.87 6.10
CA ASP A 45 7.56 9.82 5.87
C ASP A 45 8.86 9.13 5.48
N VAL A 46 9.23 8.16 6.29
CA VAL A 46 10.53 7.49 6.16
C VAL A 46 10.65 6.76 4.82
N GLN A 47 9.52 6.42 4.18
CA GLN A 47 9.47 5.76 2.87
C GLN A 47 9.30 6.74 1.69
N GLY A 48 8.40 7.71 1.81
CA GLY A 48 7.91 8.49 0.65
C GLY A 48 8.71 9.74 0.35
N ALA A 49 9.23 10.42 1.38
CA ALA A 49 9.85 11.74 1.22
C ALA A 49 11.20 11.73 0.51
N LEU A 50 11.93 10.61 0.55
CA LEU A 50 13.31 10.59 0.07
C LEU A 50 13.46 10.49 -1.45
N GLY A 51 12.57 9.76 -2.15
CA GLY A 51 12.72 9.49 -3.57
C GLY A 51 12.81 10.75 -4.44
N PRO A 52 11.75 11.57 -4.49
CA PRO A 52 11.73 12.79 -5.31
C PRO A 52 12.79 13.82 -4.88
N TYR A 53 12.99 14.02 -3.59
CA TYR A 53 13.93 15.00 -3.06
C TYR A 53 15.38 14.59 -3.29
N LEU A 54 15.72 13.29 -3.22
CA LEU A 54 17.05 12.80 -3.56
C LEU A 54 17.42 13.13 -5.00
N VAL A 55 16.51 12.84 -5.94
CA VAL A 55 16.73 13.10 -7.38
C VAL A 55 16.97 14.59 -7.61
N VAL A 56 16.12 15.45 -7.06
CA VAL A 56 16.26 16.91 -7.18
C VAL A 56 17.60 17.37 -6.59
N PHE A 57 17.93 16.94 -5.37
CA PHE A 57 19.18 17.30 -4.69
C PHE A 57 20.42 16.89 -5.49
N LEU A 58 20.48 15.66 -5.99
CA LEU A 58 21.62 15.17 -6.75
C LEU A 58 21.82 15.94 -8.05
N VAL A 59 20.74 16.29 -8.75
CA VAL A 59 20.81 17.04 -10.01
C VAL A 59 21.13 18.51 -9.76
N THR A 60 20.42 19.18 -8.85
CA THR A 60 20.49 20.64 -8.68
C THR A 60 21.64 21.10 -7.79
N GLN A 61 21.97 20.35 -6.74
CA GLN A 61 22.98 20.74 -5.75
C GLN A 61 24.32 20.01 -5.94
N GLN A 62 24.27 18.77 -6.42
CA GLN A 62 25.48 17.95 -6.60
C GLN A 62 25.90 17.88 -8.08
N HIS A 63 25.13 18.50 -8.99
CA HIS A 63 25.40 18.55 -10.44
C HIS A 63 25.60 17.19 -11.11
N TRP A 64 24.88 16.17 -10.60
CA TRP A 64 24.88 14.86 -11.22
C TRP A 64 24.14 14.87 -12.56
N THR A 65 24.61 14.04 -13.49
CA THR A 65 23.88 13.81 -14.75
C THR A 65 22.61 13.02 -14.48
N GLN A 66 21.56 13.23 -15.27
CA GLN A 66 20.31 12.47 -15.17
C GLN A 66 20.54 10.97 -15.33
N SER A 67 21.48 10.58 -16.20
CA SER A 67 21.87 9.18 -16.37
C SER A 67 22.47 8.55 -15.12
N SER A 68 23.32 9.29 -14.38
CA SER A 68 23.89 8.80 -13.11
C SER A 68 22.83 8.62 -12.03
N VAL A 69 21.90 9.57 -11.92
CA VAL A 69 20.75 9.47 -11.00
C VAL A 69 19.85 8.31 -11.41
N GLY A 70 19.52 8.20 -12.69
CA GLY A 70 18.72 7.11 -13.24
C GLY A 70 19.36 5.74 -12.99
N LEU A 71 20.68 5.62 -13.12
CA LEU A 71 21.40 4.38 -12.85
C LEU A 71 21.31 3.96 -11.38
N VAL A 72 21.52 4.90 -10.45
CA VAL A 72 21.39 4.62 -9.00
C VAL A 72 19.99 4.20 -8.62
N THR A 73 18.97 4.92 -9.10
CA THR A 73 17.57 4.61 -8.78
C THR A 73 17.13 3.29 -9.41
N MET A 74 17.55 2.99 -10.64
CA MET A 74 17.28 1.73 -11.31
C MET A 74 17.90 0.54 -10.57
N ILE A 75 19.21 0.61 -10.26
CA ILE A 75 19.89 -0.47 -9.55
C ILE A 75 19.25 -0.71 -8.17
N GLY A 76 19.03 0.36 -7.40
CA GLY A 76 18.39 0.27 -6.10
C GLY A 76 16.98 -0.34 -6.16
N GLY A 77 16.17 0.10 -7.13
CA GLY A 77 14.83 -0.44 -7.37
C GLY A 77 14.85 -1.93 -7.74
N LEU A 78 15.73 -2.36 -8.64
CA LEU A 78 15.88 -3.78 -9.03
C LEU A 78 16.31 -4.64 -7.83
N ILE A 79 17.24 -4.14 -7.01
CA ILE A 79 17.67 -4.81 -5.78
C ILE A 79 16.49 -4.94 -4.81
N GLY A 80 15.71 -3.87 -4.57
CA GLY A 80 14.50 -3.91 -3.77
C GLY A 80 13.51 -4.95 -4.30
N LEU A 81 13.12 -4.88 -5.58
CA LEU A 81 12.21 -5.84 -6.20
C LEU A 81 12.65 -7.30 -6.01
N SER A 82 13.95 -7.59 -6.13
CA SER A 82 14.49 -8.94 -5.92
C SER A 82 14.36 -9.42 -4.48
N ALA A 83 14.37 -8.50 -3.51
CA ALA A 83 14.29 -8.78 -2.09
C ALA A 83 12.85 -8.96 -1.56
N GLN A 84 11.81 -8.48 -2.27
CA GLN A 84 10.43 -8.46 -1.78
C GLN A 84 9.89 -9.84 -1.39
N VAL A 85 10.12 -10.87 -2.21
CA VAL A 85 9.65 -12.23 -1.91
C VAL A 85 10.44 -12.87 -0.75
N PRO A 86 11.79 -12.84 -0.73
CA PRO A 86 12.58 -13.24 0.44
C PRO A 86 12.17 -12.54 1.74
N ILE A 87 11.90 -11.23 1.68
CA ILE A 87 11.43 -10.45 2.84
C ILE A 87 10.08 -10.97 3.32
N GLY A 88 9.12 -11.20 2.44
CA GLY A 88 7.82 -11.76 2.79
C GLY A 88 7.95 -13.11 3.51
N MET A 89 8.82 -14.00 3.00
CA MET A 89 9.12 -15.29 3.66
C MET A 89 9.76 -15.11 5.03
N LEU A 90 10.69 -14.17 5.18
CA LEU A 90 11.34 -13.86 6.45
C LEU A 90 10.33 -13.32 7.48
N ILE A 91 9.38 -12.47 7.07
CA ILE A 91 8.32 -11.96 7.93
C ILE A 91 7.41 -13.09 8.43
N ASP A 92 7.07 -14.06 7.59
CA ASP A 92 6.27 -15.22 7.97
C ASP A 92 7.05 -16.14 8.95
N ALA A 93 8.37 -16.25 8.75
CA ALA A 93 9.24 -17.07 9.58
C ALA A 93 9.46 -16.50 10.98
N THR A 94 9.55 -15.18 11.11
CA THR A 94 10.01 -14.55 12.34
C THR A 94 8.87 -14.18 13.28
N ARG A 95 9.16 -14.22 14.59
CA ARG A 95 8.33 -13.59 15.64
C ARG A 95 8.77 -12.17 15.94
N ALA A 96 9.90 -11.73 15.41
CA ALA A 96 10.54 -10.45 15.71
C ALA A 96 10.07 -9.30 14.78
N LYS A 97 8.77 -9.27 14.40
CA LYS A 97 8.22 -8.30 13.44
C LYS A 97 8.51 -6.84 13.80
N ARG A 98 8.45 -6.49 15.10
CA ARG A 98 8.81 -5.13 15.57
C ARG A 98 10.29 -4.83 15.34
N ALA A 99 11.18 -5.79 15.60
CA ALA A 99 12.62 -5.62 15.38
C ALA A 99 12.94 -5.44 13.89
N MET A 100 12.18 -6.07 12.98
CA MET A 100 12.33 -5.85 11.53
C MET A 100 12.02 -4.41 11.15
N ILE A 101 10.94 -3.82 11.69
CA ILE A 101 10.63 -2.40 11.47
C ILE A 101 11.75 -1.51 12.03
N VAL A 102 12.21 -1.77 13.26
CA VAL A 102 13.31 -1.00 13.89
C VAL A 102 14.59 -1.08 13.04
N ALA A 103 14.95 -2.27 12.57
CA ALA A 103 16.12 -2.45 11.71
C ALA A 103 15.96 -1.73 10.37
N GLY A 104 14.80 -1.84 9.72
CA GLY A 104 14.52 -1.14 8.47
C GLY A 104 14.60 0.38 8.62
N VAL A 105 13.97 0.93 9.66
CA VAL A 105 14.00 2.37 9.96
C VAL A 105 15.43 2.84 10.27
N ALA A 106 16.24 2.05 10.97
CA ALA A 106 17.65 2.36 11.21
C ALA A 106 18.46 2.41 9.89
N VAL A 107 18.21 1.47 8.95
CA VAL A 107 18.84 1.50 7.62
C VAL A 107 18.45 2.75 6.86
N LEU A 108 17.17 3.18 6.90
CA LEU A 108 16.74 4.41 6.25
C LEU A 108 17.40 5.65 6.88
N ALA A 109 17.50 5.72 8.20
CA ALA A 109 18.16 6.82 8.91
C ALA A 109 19.65 6.91 8.54
N VAL A 110 20.37 5.78 8.50
CA VAL A 110 21.77 5.72 8.08
C VAL A 110 21.91 6.13 6.61
N GLY A 111 21.04 5.62 5.72
CA GLY A 111 21.05 5.96 4.31
C GLY A 111 20.83 7.45 4.07
N ALA A 112 19.84 8.07 4.72
CA ALA A 112 19.57 9.49 4.63
C ALA A 112 20.73 10.34 5.17
N THR A 113 21.34 9.91 6.27
CA THR A 113 22.55 10.56 6.81
C THR A 113 23.73 10.44 5.83
N THR A 114 23.83 9.32 5.09
CA THR A 114 24.83 9.16 4.04
C THR A 114 24.60 10.12 2.88
N PHE A 115 23.35 10.35 2.46
CA PHE A 115 23.02 11.35 1.43
C PHE A 115 23.41 12.77 1.90
N PHE A 116 23.21 13.06 3.19
CA PHE A 116 23.64 14.33 3.77
C PHE A 116 25.16 14.45 3.84
N ALA A 117 25.88 13.44 4.31
CA ALA A 117 27.31 13.53 4.63
C ALA A 117 28.23 13.30 3.42
N ALA A 118 27.89 12.34 2.56
CA ALA A 118 28.75 11.86 1.46
C ALA A 118 27.96 11.64 0.17
N PRO A 119 27.50 12.71 -0.52
CA PRO A 119 26.67 12.62 -1.71
C PRO A 119 27.49 12.27 -2.97
N SER A 120 28.39 11.28 -2.89
CA SER A 120 29.15 10.75 -4.02
C SER A 120 28.54 9.44 -4.52
N PHE A 121 28.88 9.02 -5.75
CA PHE A 121 28.17 7.95 -6.46
C PHE A 121 28.09 6.63 -5.68
N LEU A 122 29.20 6.09 -5.21
CA LEU A 122 29.21 4.79 -4.52
C LEU A 122 28.46 4.82 -3.17
N PRO A 123 28.72 5.78 -2.25
CA PRO A 123 27.93 5.90 -1.03
C PRO A 123 26.44 6.03 -1.27
N VAL A 124 26.02 6.86 -2.24
CA VAL A 124 24.61 7.03 -2.59
C VAL A 124 24.01 5.76 -3.18
N LEU A 125 24.74 5.06 -4.07
CA LEU A 125 24.30 3.79 -4.65
C LEU A 125 24.06 2.73 -3.56
N PHE A 126 25.02 2.53 -2.65
CA PHE A 126 24.90 1.55 -1.59
C PHE A 126 23.80 1.93 -0.59
N ALA A 127 23.74 3.19 -0.18
CA ALA A 127 22.71 3.68 0.72
C ALA A 127 21.31 3.52 0.09
N HIS A 128 21.11 3.96 -1.15
CA HIS A 128 19.84 3.83 -1.86
C HIS A 128 19.42 2.37 -2.05
N SER A 129 20.34 1.49 -2.41
CA SER A 129 20.07 0.05 -2.55
C SER A 129 19.66 -0.60 -1.20
N ALA A 130 20.37 -0.29 -0.11
CA ALA A 130 20.02 -0.77 1.22
C ALA A 130 18.65 -0.23 1.68
N MET A 131 18.37 1.05 1.40
CA MET A 131 17.10 1.69 1.72
C MET A 131 15.95 1.09 0.92
N SER A 132 16.14 0.72 -0.35
CA SER A 132 15.13 0.05 -1.17
C SER A 132 14.74 -1.30 -0.56
N ILE A 133 15.73 -2.12 -0.15
CA ILE A 133 15.46 -3.39 0.57
C ILE A 133 14.72 -3.13 1.88
N ALA A 134 15.17 -2.13 2.67
CA ALA A 134 14.53 -1.81 3.94
C ALA A 134 13.10 -1.31 3.78
N GLY A 135 12.83 -0.54 2.72
CA GLY A 135 11.48 -0.05 2.37
C GLY A 135 10.48 -1.18 2.17
N ASP A 136 10.90 -2.24 1.51
CA ASP A 136 10.05 -3.41 1.22
C ASP A 136 9.65 -4.22 2.47
N VAL A 137 10.33 -4.02 3.61
CA VAL A 137 9.99 -4.66 4.89
C VAL A 137 8.71 -4.06 5.49
N PHE A 138 8.44 -2.78 5.33
CA PHE A 138 7.46 -2.06 6.15
C PHE A 138 6.03 -2.45 5.89
N SER A 139 5.56 -2.33 4.64
CA SER A 139 4.17 -2.59 4.29
C SER A 139 3.71 -4.01 4.67
N PRO A 140 4.41 -5.10 4.28
CA PRO A 140 3.99 -6.44 4.65
C PRO A 140 4.13 -6.70 6.17
N THR A 141 5.14 -6.10 6.84
CA THR A 141 5.29 -6.27 8.29
C THR A 141 4.18 -5.58 9.08
N LEU A 142 3.80 -4.33 8.70
CA LEU A 142 2.67 -3.64 9.31
C LEU A 142 1.34 -4.34 9.06
N ALA A 143 1.12 -4.84 7.84
CA ALA A 143 -0.04 -5.64 7.52
C ALA A 143 -0.10 -6.91 8.39
N ALA A 144 1.03 -7.60 8.59
CA ALA A 144 1.13 -8.76 9.46
C ALA A 144 0.88 -8.43 10.95
N ILE A 145 1.44 -7.32 11.45
CA ILE A 145 1.18 -6.84 12.82
C ILE A 145 -0.32 -6.52 12.98
N THR A 146 -0.92 -5.84 12.03
CA THR A 146 -2.34 -5.51 12.03
C THR A 146 -3.20 -6.77 12.07
N LEU A 147 -2.90 -7.77 11.23
CA LEU A 147 -3.57 -9.06 11.19
C LEU A 147 -3.44 -9.83 12.52
N GLY A 148 -2.29 -9.70 13.21
CA GLY A 148 -2.04 -10.31 14.51
C GLY A 148 -2.71 -9.63 15.69
N LEU A 149 -3.04 -8.33 15.58
CA LEU A 149 -3.62 -7.52 16.66
C LEU A 149 -5.15 -7.45 16.61
N TYR A 150 -5.76 -7.62 15.44
CA TYR A 150 -7.19 -7.42 15.23
C TYR A 150 -7.89 -8.73 14.84
N SER A 151 -9.18 -8.83 15.14
CA SER A 151 -10.02 -9.93 14.67
C SER A 151 -10.36 -9.73 13.19
N ARG A 152 -10.81 -10.79 12.50
CA ARG A 152 -11.19 -10.68 11.09
C ARG A 152 -12.38 -9.75 10.87
N GLU A 153 -13.30 -9.68 11.85
CA GLU A 153 -14.48 -8.81 11.79
C GLU A 153 -14.12 -7.32 11.85
N THR A 154 -12.99 -6.98 12.50
CA THR A 154 -12.53 -5.60 12.65
C THR A 154 -11.37 -5.24 11.73
N LEU A 155 -10.81 -6.24 11.02
CA LEU A 155 -9.61 -6.09 10.19
C LEU A 155 -9.79 -5.07 9.07
N ALA A 156 -10.92 -5.12 8.34
CA ALA A 156 -11.17 -4.21 7.22
C ALA A 156 -11.20 -2.75 7.67
N ARG A 157 -11.94 -2.46 8.76
CA ARG A 157 -11.99 -1.11 9.33
C ARG A 157 -10.63 -0.65 9.82
N ARG A 158 -9.86 -1.54 10.47
CA ARG A 158 -8.51 -1.23 10.92
C ARG A 158 -7.55 -0.96 9.77
N THR A 159 -7.60 -1.75 8.70
CA THR A 159 -6.78 -1.54 7.50
C THR A 159 -7.08 -0.20 6.84
N GLY A 160 -8.36 0.17 6.72
CA GLY A 160 -8.75 1.49 6.23
C GLY A 160 -8.23 2.63 7.11
N ARG A 161 -8.27 2.47 8.44
CA ARG A 161 -7.70 3.44 9.38
C ARG A 161 -6.17 3.54 9.24
N ASN A 162 -5.46 2.42 9.10
CA ASN A 162 -4.02 2.42 8.86
C ASN A 162 -3.66 3.21 7.61
N ALA A 163 -4.34 2.94 6.49
CA ALA A 163 -4.12 3.64 5.23
C ALA A 163 -4.44 5.15 5.36
N ALA A 164 -5.49 5.53 6.09
CA ALA A 164 -5.81 6.93 6.32
C ALA A 164 -4.71 7.67 7.10
N TYR A 165 -4.13 7.03 8.13
CA TYR A 165 -3.00 7.60 8.87
C TYR A 165 -1.72 7.66 8.05
N ASP A 166 -1.47 6.68 7.18
CA ASP A 166 -0.36 6.68 6.23
C ASP A 166 -0.47 7.86 5.26
N HIS A 167 -1.63 8.05 4.61
CA HIS A 167 -1.85 9.17 3.70
C HIS A 167 -1.79 10.53 4.41
N ALA A 168 -2.33 10.62 5.63
CA ALA A 168 -2.24 11.83 6.43
C ALA A 168 -0.77 12.15 6.80
N GLY A 169 0.01 11.14 7.13
CA GLY A 169 1.46 11.25 7.34
C GLY A 169 2.15 11.81 6.11
N ASN A 170 1.93 11.21 4.93
CA ASN A 170 2.50 11.67 3.66
C ASN A 170 2.22 13.16 3.39
N VAL A 171 0.98 13.62 3.63
CA VAL A 171 0.63 15.05 3.45
C VAL A 171 1.37 15.95 4.42
N VAL A 172 1.33 15.63 5.73
CA VAL A 172 1.96 16.48 6.76
C VAL A 172 3.45 16.58 6.54
N ILE A 173 4.07 15.48 6.20
CA ILE A 173 5.50 15.40 5.99
C ILE A 173 5.95 16.09 4.72
N ALA A 174 5.17 15.98 3.64
CA ALA A 174 5.44 16.76 2.43
C ALA A 174 5.44 18.26 2.72
N ILE A 175 4.54 18.73 3.59
CA ILE A 175 4.49 20.14 4.02
C ILE A 175 5.75 20.50 4.84
N ILE A 176 6.12 19.65 5.82
CA ILE A 176 7.32 19.89 6.67
C ILE A 176 8.59 19.89 5.80
N THR A 177 8.71 18.93 4.91
CA THR A 177 9.85 18.78 3.98
C THR A 177 9.98 19.99 3.05
N ALA A 178 8.85 20.45 2.49
CA ALA A 178 8.83 21.67 1.68
C ALA A 178 9.31 22.89 2.49
N GLY A 179 8.82 23.04 3.72
CA GLY A 179 9.24 24.11 4.63
C GLY A 179 10.73 24.03 4.97
N VAL A 180 11.25 22.87 5.35
CA VAL A 180 12.68 22.70 5.64
C VAL A 180 13.55 22.94 4.42
N GLY A 181 13.14 22.45 3.24
CA GLY A 181 13.84 22.71 1.99
C GLY A 181 13.89 24.19 1.61
N TYR A 182 12.82 24.93 1.88
CA TYR A 182 12.69 26.36 1.58
C TYR A 182 13.47 27.24 2.57
N TYR A 183 13.28 27.03 3.89
CA TYR A 183 13.84 27.91 4.92
C TYR A 183 15.29 27.57 5.31
N PHE A 184 15.73 26.33 5.14
CA PHE A 184 17.08 25.90 5.51
C PHE A 184 17.90 25.47 4.30
N SER A 185 17.67 24.29 3.75
CA SER A 185 18.29 23.81 2.51
C SER A 185 17.67 22.48 2.06
N GLN A 186 17.81 22.17 0.77
CA GLN A 186 17.43 20.84 0.24
C GLN A 186 18.21 19.72 0.94
N ARG A 187 19.47 19.96 1.33
CA ARG A 187 20.31 19.00 2.05
C ARG A 187 19.77 18.71 3.45
N ALA A 188 19.22 19.72 4.15
CA ALA A 188 18.67 19.57 5.50
C ALA A 188 17.45 18.64 5.56
N VAL A 189 16.73 18.46 4.45
CA VAL A 189 15.61 17.54 4.33
C VAL A 189 15.98 16.11 4.73
N PHE A 190 17.20 15.66 4.40
CA PHE A 190 17.65 14.31 4.76
C PHE A 190 17.80 14.09 6.26
N LEU A 191 17.98 15.16 7.06
CA LEU A 191 18.05 15.06 8.51
C LEU A 191 16.69 14.87 9.19
N LEU A 192 15.58 15.10 8.49
CA LEU A 192 14.25 14.78 8.99
C LEU A 192 14.09 13.27 9.20
N VAL A 193 14.66 12.44 8.32
CA VAL A 193 14.53 10.99 8.36
C VAL A 193 15.03 10.38 9.68
N PRO A 194 16.25 10.66 10.19
CA PRO A 194 16.66 10.18 11.50
C PRO A 194 15.75 10.66 12.64
N ILE A 195 15.21 11.89 12.57
CA ILE A 195 14.28 12.42 13.58
C ILE A 195 12.99 11.59 13.61
N PHE A 196 12.35 11.42 12.45
CA PHE A 196 11.14 10.59 12.35
C PHE A 196 11.42 9.11 12.61
N ALA A 197 12.63 8.63 12.30
CA ALA A 197 13.07 7.28 12.64
C ALA A 197 13.02 7.02 14.15
N VAL A 198 13.54 7.93 14.97
CA VAL A 198 13.48 7.82 16.44
C VAL A 198 12.03 7.80 16.93
N MET A 199 11.17 8.67 16.38
CA MET A 199 9.75 8.71 16.75
C MET A 199 9.03 7.41 16.33
N THR A 200 9.35 6.88 15.15
CA THR A 200 8.80 5.59 14.67
C THR A 200 9.24 4.42 15.55
N VAL A 201 10.51 4.40 15.96
CA VAL A 201 11.02 3.39 16.89
C VAL A 201 10.28 3.47 18.22
N ALA A 202 10.07 4.66 18.79
CA ALA A 202 9.29 4.82 20.00
C ALA A 202 7.85 4.31 19.84
N ALA A 203 7.19 4.65 18.73
CA ALA A 203 5.82 4.22 18.45
C ALA A 203 5.71 2.69 18.27
N ILE A 204 6.63 2.04 17.54
CA ILE A 204 6.58 0.57 17.36
C ILE A 204 6.93 -0.19 18.63
N LEU A 205 7.81 0.33 19.47
CA LEU A 205 8.14 -0.28 20.77
C LEU A 205 7.00 -0.14 21.78
N ALA A 206 6.14 0.90 21.66
CA ALA A 206 4.93 1.04 22.45
C ALA A 206 3.89 -0.06 22.17
N ILE A 207 4.00 -0.80 21.06
CA ILE A 207 3.17 -1.98 20.81
C ILE A 207 3.74 -3.18 21.58
N PRO A 208 3.04 -3.75 22.58
CA PRO A 208 3.57 -4.88 23.35
C PRO A 208 3.79 -6.11 22.48
N GLY A 209 4.98 -6.71 22.47
CA GLY A 209 5.31 -7.86 21.63
C GLY A 209 4.40 -9.07 21.87
N GLY A 210 4.00 -9.28 23.13
CA GLY A 210 3.06 -10.34 23.50
C GLY A 210 1.62 -10.14 23.03
N ALA A 211 1.27 -8.93 22.57
CA ALA A 211 -0.05 -8.62 22.03
C ALA A 211 -0.26 -9.20 20.62
N ILE A 212 0.81 -9.30 19.84
CA ILE A 212 0.77 -9.78 18.46
C ILE A 212 0.57 -11.31 18.47
N ASP A 213 -0.49 -11.78 17.84
CA ASP A 213 -0.71 -13.20 17.55
C ASP A 213 0.08 -13.59 16.29
N HIS A 214 1.20 -14.28 16.50
CA HIS A 214 2.10 -14.67 15.41
C HIS A 214 1.53 -15.75 14.49
N VAL A 215 0.57 -16.56 14.93
CA VAL A 215 -0.11 -17.55 14.08
C VAL A 215 -1.02 -16.82 13.12
N ARG A 216 -1.83 -15.90 13.64
CA ARG A 216 -2.72 -15.06 12.85
C ARG A 216 -1.94 -14.11 11.93
N ALA A 217 -0.86 -13.51 12.43
CA ALA A 217 -0.01 -12.57 11.69
C ALA A 217 0.63 -13.13 10.41
N ARG A 218 0.66 -14.46 10.25
CA ARG A 218 1.09 -15.15 9.02
C ARG A 218 -0.07 -15.78 8.25
N GLY A 219 -1.32 -15.52 8.64
CA GLY A 219 -2.51 -16.06 7.99
C GLY A 219 -2.75 -17.55 8.26
N ALA A 220 -2.17 -18.12 9.33
CA ALA A 220 -2.29 -19.54 9.67
C ALA A 220 -3.43 -19.86 10.64
N ASP A 221 -4.33 -18.92 10.90
CA ASP A 221 -5.53 -19.17 11.70
C ASP A 221 -6.50 -20.11 10.96
N PRO A 222 -7.08 -21.09 11.66
CA PRO A 222 -7.91 -22.12 11.04
C PRO A 222 -9.15 -21.53 10.39
N LEU A 223 -9.60 -22.18 9.31
CA LEU A 223 -10.95 -22.00 8.78
C LEU A 223 -11.96 -22.50 9.81
N PRO A 224 -13.18 -21.90 9.91
CA PRO A 224 -14.22 -22.45 10.76
C PRO A 224 -14.47 -23.92 10.40
N GLY A 225 -14.34 -24.80 11.40
CA GLY A 225 -14.53 -26.26 11.22
C GLY A 225 -13.29 -27.05 10.75
N ALA A 226 -12.15 -26.41 10.47
CA ALA A 226 -10.92 -27.12 10.13
C ALA A 226 -10.05 -27.35 11.37
N THR A 227 -9.70 -28.60 11.66
CA THR A 227 -8.66 -28.96 12.63
C THR A 227 -7.30 -28.58 12.06
N VAL A 228 -6.55 -27.72 12.76
CA VAL A 228 -5.16 -27.41 12.40
C VAL A 228 -4.33 -28.67 12.70
N ALA A 229 -3.74 -29.27 11.67
CA ALA A 229 -2.71 -30.27 11.88
C ALA A 229 -1.55 -29.60 12.65
N ALA A 230 -1.42 -29.92 13.93
CA ALA A 230 -0.31 -29.51 14.77
C ALA A 230 0.97 -30.09 14.17
N GLY A 231 1.71 -29.30 13.39
CA GLY A 231 2.94 -29.77 12.74
C GLY A 231 3.24 -29.14 11.38
N SER A 232 2.35 -28.32 10.82
CA SER A 232 2.63 -27.59 9.56
C SER A 232 3.54 -26.37 9.78
N VAL A 233 4.43 -26.45 10.75
CA VAL A 233 5.47 -25.48 10.97
C VAL A 233 6.51 -25.67 9.89
N PHE A 234 6.55 -24.70 8.95
CA PHE A 234 7.72 -24.43 8.14
C PHE A 234 8.22 -25.51 7.17
N ARG A 235 7.49 -25.74 6.10
CA ARG A 235 8.16 -26.00 4.82
C ARG A 235 7.94 -24.77 3.95
N PRO A 236 9.00 -24.13 3.44
CA PRO A 236 8.87 -23.17 2.37
C PRO A 236 8.38 -23.92 1.13
N ALA A 237 7.08 -24.11 1.06
CA ALA A 237 6.48 -24.55 -0.19
C ALA A 237 6.65 -23.37 -1.13
N GLY A 238 7.51 -23.53 -2.13
CA GLY A 238 8.06 -22.47 -2.95
C GLY A 238 6.98 -21.62 -3.63
N LEU A 239 7.39 -20.51 -4.22
CA LEU A 239 6.61 -19.60 -5.10
C LEU A 239 5.66 -20.33 -6.06
N LEU A 240 6.07 -21.51 -6.56
CA LEU A 240 5.25 -22.41 -7.37
C LEU A 240 3.92 -22.82 -6.73
N SER A 241 3.85 -22.87 -5.39
CA SER A 241 2.59 -23.21 -4.72
C SER A 241 1.62 -22.03 -4.66
N LEU A 242 2.11 -20.80 -4.65
CA LEU A 242 1.28 -19.59 -4.77
C LEU A 242 0.75 -19.46 -6.20
N ALA A 243 1.58 -19.72 -7.21
CA ALA A 243 1.18 -19.72 -8.62
C ALA A 243 0.07 -20.74 -8.92
N LYS A 244 -0.01 -21.83 -8.17
CA LYS A 244 -1.10 -22.82 -8.26
C LYS A 244 -2.41 -22.36 -7.65
N MET A 245 -2.41 -21.29 -6.83
CA MET A 245 -3.63 -20.69 -6.30
C MET A 245 -4.27 -19.81 -7.38
N ARG A 246 -5.20 -20.37 -8.15
CA ARG A 246 -5.82 -19.71 -9.32
C ARG A 246 -6.30 -18.30 -9.04
N THR A 247 -6.97 -18.07 -7.93
CA THR A 247 -7.48 -16.75 -7.53
C THR A 247 -6.34 -15.74 -7.32
N LEU A 248 -5.25 -16.15 -6.67
CA LEU A 248 -4.07 -15.31 -6.46
C LEU A 248 -3.36 -15.00 -7.78
N ALA A 249 -3.21 -16.00 -8.67
CA ALA A 249 -2.58 -15.83 -9.98
C ALA A 249 -3.38 -14.87 -10.88
N VAL A 250 -4.71 -15.02 -10.92
CA VAL A 250 -5.61 -14.11 -11.65
C VAL A 250 -5.47 -12.69 -11.11
N PHE A 251 -5.52 -12.53 -9.77
CA PHE A 251 -5.37 -11.21 -9.17
C PHE A 251 -3.98 -10.61 -9.42
N ALA A 252 -2.92 -11.41 -9.40
CA ALA A 252 -1.57 -10.96 -9.72
C ALA A 252 -1.47 -10.39 -11.14
N GLY A 253 -2.08 -11.07 -12.12
CA GLY A 253 -2.17 -10.56 -13.50
C GLY A 253 -2.95 -9.24 -13.59
N CYS A 254 -4.10 -9.15 -12.89
CA CYS A 254 -4.87 -7.91 -12.83
C CYS A 254 -4.09 -6.77 -12.15
N ALA A 255 -3.38 -7.06 -11.06
CA ALA A 255 -2.58 -6.09 -10.33
C ALA A 255 -1.37 -5.59 -11.14
N LEU A 256 -0.72 -6.48 -11.89
CA LEU A 256 0.34 -6.12 -12.84
C LEU A 256 -0.18 -5.13 -13.89
N LEU A 257 -1.29 -5.46 -14.55
CA LEU A 257 -1.89 -4.62 -15.59
C LEU A 257 -2.40 -3.29 -15.00
N PHE A 258 -2.98 -3.32 -13.81
CA PHE A 258 -3.40 -2.11 -13.10
C PHE A 258 -2.22 -1.18 -12.85
N GLN A 259 -1.14 -1.72 -12.30
CA GLN A 259 0.05 -0.91 -12.01
C GLN A 259 0.78 -0.47 -13.27
N PHE A 260 0.84 -1.31 -14.31
CA PHE A 260 1.34 -0.93 -15.63
C PHE A 260 0.57 0.28 -16.18
N ALA A 261 -0.76 0.28 -16.07
CA ALA A 261 -1.59 1.38 -16.54
C ALA A 261 -1.51 2.63 -15.64
N ASN A 262 -1.38 2.44 -14.32
CA ASN A 262 -1.46 3.51 -13.33
C ASN A 262 -0.15 4.28 -13.12
N ALA A 263 0.99 3.57 -13.05
CA ALA A 263 2.26 4.13 -12.60
C ALA A 263 2.74 5.35 -13.43
N PRO A 264 2.65 5.38 -14.77
CA PRO A 264 3.17 6.49 -15.55
C PRO A 264 2.25 7.71 -15.62
N LEU A 265 0.96 7.59 -15.23
CA LEU A 265 -0.03 8.63 -15.46
C LEU A 265 0.31 9.94 -14.75
N LEU A 266 0.78 9.87 -13.50
CA LEU A 266 1.17 11.07 -12.74
C LEU A 266 2.37 11.78 -13.39
N ALA A 267 3.38 11.02 -13.85
CA ALA A 267 4.54 11.59 -14.54
C ALA A 267 4.15 12.26 -15.85
N LEU A 268 3.28 11.63 -16.64
CA LEU A 268 2.75 12.21 -17.89
C LEU A 268 1.99 13.51 -17.64
N VAL A 269 1.13 13.55 -16.61
CA VAL A 269 0.41 14.78 -16.22
C VAL A 269 1.38 15.86 -15.77
N GLY A 270 2.38 15.50 -14.94
CA GLY A 270 3.42 16.44 -14.52
C GLY A 270 4.19 17.02 -15.69
N GLN A 271 4.55 16.24 -16.69
CA GLN A 271 5.21 16.70 -17.91
C GLN A 271 4.30 17.61 -18.74
N LYS A 272 3.02 17.24 -18.90
CA LYS A 272 2.04 18.06 -19.61
C LYS A 272 1.84 19.42 -18.93
N LEU A 273 1.76 19.45 -17.60
CA LEU A 273 1.71 20.69 -16.82
C LEU A 273 3.00 21.52 -16.93
N ALA A 274 4.17 20.86 -16.91
CA ALA A 274 5.46 21.55 -17.04
C ALA A 274 5.66 22.20 -18.40
N ILE A 275 5.14 21.61 -19.47
CA ILE A 275 5.16 22.20 -20.81
C ILE A 275 4.23 23.41 -20.90
N ALA A 276 3.04 23.30 -20.31
CA ALA A 276 2.05 24.40 -20.34
C ALA A 276 2.39 25.55 -19.38
N HIS A 277 2.98 25.24 -18.21
CA HIS A 277 3.29 26.17 -17.13
C HIS A 277 4.71 25.93 -16.57
N PRO A 278 5.78 26.29 -17.28
CA PRO A 278 7.16 25.95 -16.88
C PRO A 278 7.57 26.52 -15.51
N GLU A 279 7.12 27.74 -15.19
CA GLU A 279 7.46 28.40 -13.92
C GLU A 279 6.76 27.75 -12.70
N GLU A 280 5.58 27.17 -12.91
CA GLU A 280 4.75 26.57 -11.86
C GLU A 280 4.82 25.04 -11.85
N ALA A 281 5.62 24.43 -12.72
CA ALA A 281 5.65 22.97 -12.95
C ALA A 281 5.78 22.15 -11.67
N THR A 282 6.70 22.53 -10.78
CA THR A 282 6.93 21.84 -9.50
C THR A 282 5.75 21.98 -8.55
N ALA A 283 5.19 23.19 -8.45
CA ALA A 283 4.04 23.48 -7.59
C ALA A 283 2.80 22.69 -8.06
N LEU A 284 2.52 22.67 -9.37
CA LEU A 284 1.39 21.96 -9.95
C LEU A 284 1.54 20.44 -9.81
N THR A 285 2.74 19.91 -10.03
CA THR A 285 3.01 18.47 -9.80
C THR A 285 2.82 18.09 -8.32
N SER A 286 3.31 18.93 -7.40
CA SER A 286 3.08 18.73 -5.96
C SER A 286 1.59 18.81 -5.60
N ALA A 287 0.85 19.73 -6.21
CA ALA A 287 -0.60 19.85 -6.02
C ALA A 287 -1.34 18.58 -6.49
N CYS A 288 -0.92 17.97 -7.62
CA CYS A 288 -1.45 16.69 -8.07
C CYS A 288 -1.29 15.60 -6.99
N ILE A 289 -0.11 15.49 -6.40
CA ILE A 289 0.18 14.51 -5.34
C ILE A 289 -0.68 14.79 -4.10
N ILE A 290 -0.72 16.04 -3.64
CA ILE A 290 -1.48 16.42 -2.45
C ILE A 290 -2.97 16.14 -2.62
N ILE A 291 -3.55 16.46 -3.77
CA ILE A 291 -4.97 16.21 -4.06
C ILE A 291 -5.26 14.71 -4.02
N ALA A 292 -4.44 13.91 -4.71
CA ALA A 292 -4.62 12.46 -4.71
C ALA A 292 -4.54 11.88 -3.28
N GLN A 293 -3.53 12.26 -2.50
CA GLN A 293 -3.35 11.80 -1.12
C GLN A 293 -4.48 12.27 -0.20
N ALA A 294 -4.95 13.51 -0.35
CA ALA A 294 -6.08 14.04 0.44
C ALA A 294 -7.38 13.25 0.17
N VAL A 295 -7.60 12.81 -1.06
CA VAL A 295 -8.76 11.97 -1.42
C VAL A 295 -8.58 10.53 -0.95
N MET A 296 -7.35 10.00 -0.94
CA MET A 296 -7.07 8.66 -0.43
C MET A 296 -7.48 8.50 1.04
N ILE A 297 -7.37 9.54 1.87
CA ILE A 297 -7.73 9.50 3.29
C ILE A 297 -9.21 9.07 3.50
N PRO A 298 -10.21 9.83 3.00
CA PRO A 298 -11.60 9.42 3.17
C PRO A 298 -11.93 8.13 2.43
N MET A 299 -11.29 7.85 1.30
CA MET A 299 -11.48 6.59 0.58
C MET A 299 -10.99 5.38 1.38
N ALA A 300 -9.84 5.45 2.03
CA ALA A 300 -9.35 4.39 2.90
C ALA A 300 -10.31 4.11 4.07
N ILE A 301 -10.85 5.16 4.70
CA ILE A 301 -11.86 5.03 5.77
C ILE A 301 -13.15 4.41 5.24
N LEU A 302 -13.63 4.87 4.09
CA LEU A 302 -14.85 4.37 3.46
C LEU A 302 -14.72 2.89 3.12
N VAL A 303 -13.64 2.50 2.46
CA VAL A 303 -13.33 1.11 2.11
C VAL A 303 -13.26 0.24 3.36
N GLY A 304 -12.56 0.70 4.41
CA GLY A 304 -12.47 -0.02 5.68
C GLY A 304 -13.84 -0.29 6.32
N ARG A 305 -14.82 0.60 6.11
CA ARG A 305 -16.19 0.43 6.61
C ARG A 305 -17.08 -0.41 5.72
N MET A 306 -16.87 -0.32 4.41
CA MET A 306 -17.78 -0.92 3.41
C MET A 306 -17.31 -2.29 2.94
N ALA A 307 -16.03 -2.63 3.10
CA ALA A 307 -15.43 -3.84 2.56
C ALA A 307 -16.13 -5.13 3.04
N ASP A 308 -16.58 -5.19 4.30
CA ASP A 308 -17.28 -6.36 4.83
C ASP A 308 -18.78 -6.41 4.44
N ARG A 309 -19.36 -5.26 4.08
CA ARG A 309 -20.76 -5.17 3.68
C ARG A 309 -20.96 -5.44 2.19
N TRP A 310 -20.12 -4.81 1.36
CA TRP A 310 -20.23 -4.88 -0.10
C TRP A 310 -19.43 -6.03 -0.70
N GLY A 311 -18.46 -6.57 0.05
CA GLY A 311 -17.49 -7.55 -0.44
C GLY A 311 -16.26 -6.88 -1.05
N ARG A 312 -15.26 -7.69 -1.37
CA ARG A 312 -13.98 -7.20 -1.94
C ARG A 312 -14.11 -6.89 -3.43
N ARG A 313 -14.79 -7.78 -4.16
CA ARG A 313 -14.90 -7.71 -5.62
C ARG A 313 -15.58 -6.44 -6.14
N PRO A 314 -16.75 -5.99 -5.65
CA PRO A 314 -17.38 -4.77 -6.13
C PRO A 314 -16.53 -3.52 -5.90
N LEU A 315 -15.87 -3.42 -4.74
CA LEU A 315 -15.01 -2.28 -4.44
C LEU A 315 -13.77 -2.24 -5.33
N PHE A 316 -13.11 -3.37 -5.59
CA PHE A 316 -12.02 -3.42 -6.56
C PHE A 316 -12.47 -3.04 -7.97
N LEU A 317 -13.68 -3.47 -8.39
CA LEU A 317 -14.24 -3.07 -9.69
C LEU A 317 -14.36 -1.55 -9.83
N VAL A 318 -14.72 -0.84 -8.75
CA VAL A 318 -14.72 0.64 -8.78
C VAL A 318 -13.32 1.15 -9.09
N ALA A 319 -12.26 0.65 -8.44
CA ALA A 319 -10.89 1.05 -8.73
C ALA A 319 -10.49 0.77 -10.19
N PHE A 320 -10.84 -0.40 -10.71
CA PHE A 320 -10.57 -0.78 -12.10
C PHE A 320 -11.36 0.05 -13.13
N ILE A 321 -12.56 0.54 -12.80
CA ILE A 321 -13.39 1.40 -13.67
C ILE A 321 -12.87 2.85 -13.63
N VAL A 322 -12.48 3.35 -12.45
CA VAL A 322 -12.01 4.72 -12.28
C VAL A 322 -10.71 4.96 -13.04
N LEU A 323 -9.81 3.98 -13.11
CA LEU A 323 -8.51 4.14 -13.76
C LEU A 323 -8.61 4.46 -15.27
N PRO A 324 -9.36 3.72 -16.11
CA PRO A 324 -9.51 4.09 -17.52
C PRO A 324 -10.29 5.39 -17.71
N ILE A 325 -11.30 5.69 -16.88
CA ILE A 325 -12.01 6.98 -16.91
C ILE A 325 -11.03 8.13 -16.68
N ARG A 326 -10.15 8.01 -15.68
CA ARG A 326 -9.10 9.00 -15.41
C ARG A 326 -8.18 9.18 -16.61
N ALA A 327 -7.72 8.10 -17.22
CA ALA A 327 -6.86 8.13 -18.40
C ALA A 327 -7.50 8.89 -19.57
N VAL A 328 -8.78 8.66 -19.83
CA VAL A 328 -9.56 9.38 -20.85
C VAL A 328 -9.73 10.86 -20.49
N PHE A 329 -10.03 11.18 -19.23
CA PHE A 329 -10.24 12.57 -18.79
C PHE A 329 -8.98 13.44 -18.93
N TYR A 330 -7.77 12.87 -18.83
CA TYR A 330 -6.54 13.60 -19.11
C TYR A 330 -6.39 14.06 -20.57
N THR A 331 -7.19 13.53 -21.49
CA THR A 331 -7.17 13.94 -22.90
C THR A 331 -8.13 15.07 -23.24
N PHE A 332 -9.05 15.45 -22.34
CA PHE A 332 -10.12 16.41 -22.64
C PHE A 332 -9.67 17.86 -22.56
N SER A 333 -8.68 18.18 -21.72
CA SER A 333 -8.21 19.55 -21.55
C SER A 333 -6.77 19.59 -21.04
N ASP A 334 -6.04 20.63 -21.43
CA ASP A 334 -4.69 20.93 -20.98
C ASP A 334 -4.66 21.94 -19.83
N SER A 335 -5.83 22.41 -19.40
CA SER A 335 -5.93 23.37 -18.31
C SER A 335 -5.44 22.76 -17.00
N ALA A 336 -4.61 23.49 -16.24
CA ALA A 336 -4.09 23.03 -14.96
C ALA A 336 -5.23 22.68 -13.98
N ALA A 337 -6.29 23.49 -13.92
CA ALA A 337 -7.44 23.24 -13.05
C ALA A 337 -8.14 21.90 -13.38
N TRP A 338 -8.28 21.58 -14.69
CA TRP A 338 -8.86 20.32 -15.13
C TRP A 338 -7.98 19.14 -14.73
N LEU A 339 -6.69 19.19 -15.04
CA LEU A 339 -5.73 18.12 -14.75
C LEU A 339 -5.60 17.86 -13.24
N LEU A 340 -5.63 18.92 -12.42
CA LEU A 340 -5.70 18.83 -10.96
C LEU A 340 -7.02 18.20 -10.49
N GLY A 341 -8.15 18.59 -11.10
CA GLY A 341 -9.47 18.00 -10.79
C GLY A 341 -9.51 16.50 -11.06
N VAL A 342 -8.89 16.05 -12.15
CA VAL A 342 -8.82 14.62 -12.50
C VAL A 342 -8.00 13.80 -11.48
N GLN A 343 -7.09 14.42 -10.70
CA GLN A 343 -6.35 13.74 -9.62
C GLN A 343 -7.25 13.23 -8.49
N ILE A 344 -8.47 13.77 -8.35
CA ILE A 344 -9.48 13.20 -7.43
C ILE A 344 -9.76 11.74 -7.78
N LEU A 345 -9.85 11.42 -9.06
CA LEU A 345 -10.04 10.04 -9.52
C LEU A 345 -8.84 9.14 -9.19
N ASP A 346 -7.62 9.70 -9.21
CA ASP A 346 -6.43 8.98 -8.75
C ASP A 346 -6.56 8.57 -7.28
N GLY A 347 -6.90 9.54 -6.44
CA GLY A 347 -7.12 9.29 -5.01
C GLY A 347 -8.21 8.25 -4.74
N VAL A 348 -9.30 8.25 -5.51
CA VAL A 348 -10.35 7.23 -5.41
C VAL A 348 -9.83 5.85 -5.80
N GLY A 349 -9.26 5.71 -6.99
CA GLY A 349 -8.79 4.42 -7.52
C GLY A 349 -7.68 3.80 -6.69
N ALA A 350 -6.62 4.57 -6.42
CA ALA A 350 -5.47 4.11 -5.65
C ALA A 350 -5.82 3.90 -4.17
N GLY A 351 -6.64 4.77 -3.56
CA GLY A 351 -7.08 4.62 -2.17
C GLY A 351 -7.87 3.33 -1.94
N ILE A 352 -8.77 2.97 -2.87
CA ILE A 352 -9.48 1.69 -2.84
C ILE A 352 -8.50 0.53 -3.00
N PHE A 353 -7.65 0.57 -4.04
CA PHE A 353 -6.76 -0.52 -4.39
C PHE A 353 -5.78 -0.85 -3.27
N ILE A 354 -5.08 0.16 -2.74
CA ILE A 354 -4.07 0.00 -1.69
C ILE A 354 -4.70 -0.53 -0.39
N THR A 355 -5.90 -0.02 -0.03
CA THR A 355 -6.58 -0.44 1.20
C THR A 355 -7.10 -1.87 1.11
N LEU A 356 -7.60 -2.30 -0.05
CA LEU A 356 -8.17 -3.64 -0.23
C LEU A 356 -7.13 -4.73 -0.46
N LEU A 357 -5.96 -4.39 -1.01
CA LEU A 357 -4.93 -5.37 -1.35
C LEU A 357 -4.56 -6.31 -0.19
N PRO A 358 -4.19 -5.81 1.00
CA PRO A 358 -3.87 -6.67 2.13
C PRO A 358 -5.06 -7.49 2.63
N LEU A 359 -6.29 -6.97 2.51
CA LEU A 359 -7.51 -7.69 2.90
C LEU A 359 -7.78 -8.87 1.97
N LEU A 360 -7.70 -8.64 0.66
CA LEU A 360 -7.87 -9.68 -0.35
C LEU A 360 -6.84 -10.80 -0.17
N VAL A 361 -5.57 -10.44 0.03
CA VAL A 361 -4.51 -11.41 0.26
C VAL A 361 -4.76 -12.22 1.54
N ALA A 362 -5.22 -11.56 2.62
CA ALA A 362 -5.57 -12.23 3.87
C ALA A 362 -6.72 -13.23 3.70
N ASP A 363 -7.71 -12.90 2.84
CA ASP A 363 -8.83 -13.80 2.55
C ASP A 363 -8.39 -15.00 1.70
N ILE A 364 -7.61 -14.79 0.63
CA ILE A 364 -7.12 -15.85 -0.27
C ILE A 364 -6.15 -16.81 0.44
N THR A 365 -5.27 -16.27 1.29
CA THR A 365 -4.21 -17.06 1.95
C THR A 365 -4.61 -17.62 3.30
N ARG A 366 -5.88 -17.49 3.68
CA ARG A 366 -6.40 -17.96 4.95
C ARG A 366 -6.09 -19.44 5.20
N GLY A 367 -5.57 -19.76 6.39
CA GLY A 367 -5.19 -21.12 6.78
C GLY A 367 -3.90 -21.65 6.14
N THR A 368 -3.29 -20.92 5.19
CA THR A 368 -2.08 -21.37 4.50
C THR A 368 -0.78 -21.04 5.25
N GLY A 369 -0.80 -20.04 6.11
CA GLY A 369 0.40 -19.50 6.78
C GLY A 369 1.36 -18.73 5.84
N ARG A 370 0.89 -18.31 4.65
CA ARG A 370 1.71 -17.71 3.58
C ARG A 370 1.30 -16.28 3.21
N TYR A 371 0.64 -15.59 4.12
CA TYR A 371 0.11 -14.25 3.88
C TYR A 371 1.17 -13.27 3.37
N ASN A 372 2.28 -13.15 4.11
CA ASN A 372 3.29 -12.13 3.79
C ASN A 372 4.10 -12.48 2.53
N MET A 373 4.34 -13.77 2.28
CA MET A 373 4.95 -14.23 1.04
C MET A 373 4.06 -13.92 -0.17
N ALA A 374 2.75 -14.12 -0.06
CA ALA A 374 1.80 -13.80 -1.12
C ALA A 374 1.71 -12.28 -1.34
N LEU A 375 1.66 -11.50 -0.26
CA LEU A 375 1.62 -10.03 -0.33
C LEU A 375 2.89 -9.48 -0.98
N GLY A 376 4.08 -9.93 -0.55
CA GLY A 376 5.35 -9.55 -1.15
C GLY A 376 5.45 -9.94 -2.63
N SER A 377 4.95 -11.14 -3.00
CA SER A 377 4.91 -11.57 -4.40
C SER A 377 4.01 -10.67 -5.26
N LEU A 378 2.86 -10.26 -4.74
CA LEU A 378 1.95 -9.35 -5.45
C LEU A 378 2.56 -7.96 -5.62
N ILE A 379 3.22 -7.43 -4.58
CA ILE A 379 3.90 -6.14 -4.66
C ILE A 379 5.04 -6.20 -5.69
N ALA A 380 5.81 -7.31 -5.73
CA ALA A 380 6.85 -7.50 -6.75
C ALA A 380 6.28 -7.54 -8.18
N VAL A 381 5.16 -8.24 -8.38
CA VAL A 381 4.46 -8.31 -9.67
C VAL A 381 3.95 -6.92 -10.09
N GLN A 382 3.40 -6.15 -9.16
CA GLN A 382 3.01 -4.75 -9.40
C GLN A 382 4.22 -3.89 -9.78
N GLY A 383 5.33 -4.03 -9.05
CA GLY A 383 6.57 -3.32 -9.32
C GLY A 383 7.12 -3.60 -10.73
N LEU A 384 7.01 -4.84 -11.21
CA LEU A 384 7.35 -5.19 -12.60
C LEU A 384 6.45 -4.44 -13.60
N GLY A 385 5.14 -4.42 -13.36
CA GLY A 385 4.19 -3.66 -14.17
C GLY A 385 4.57 -2.19 -14.25
N GLY A 386 4.82 -1.55 -13.10
CA GLY A 386 5.24 -0.15 -13.03
C GLY A 386 6.58 0.12 -13.71
N SER A 387 7.56 -0.77 -13.56
CA SER A 387 8.89 -0.58 -14.16
C SER A 387 8.85 -0.63 -15.69
N VAL A 388 8.08 -1.55 -16.27
CA VAL A 388 7.95 -1.70 -17.72
C VAL A 388 7.11 -0.58 -18.34
N SER A 389 6.15 -0.05 -17.60
CA SER A 389 5.20 0.96 -18.09
C SER A 389 5.87 2.26 -18.53
N GLY A 390 6.93 2.69 -17.83
CA GLY A 390 7.67 3.91 -18.17
C GLY A 390 8.27 3.87 -19.58
N LEU A 391 8.87 2.74 -19.95
CA LEU A 391 9.39 2.54 -21.32
C LEU A 391 8.26 2.51 -22.33
N ALA A 392 7.20 1.74 -22.05
CA ALA A 392 6.06 1.60 -22.96
C ALA A 392 5.39 2.96 -23.25
N VAL A 393 5.23 3.80 -22.22
CA VAL A 393 4.70 5.16 -22.37
C VAL A 393 5.62 6.04 -23.21
N GLY A 394 6.94 6.00 -22.98
CA GLY A 394 7.90 6.80 -23.75
C GLY A 394 7.83 6.49 -25.25
N LEU A 395 7.78 5.19 -25.59
CA LEU A 395 7.65 4.72 -26.97
C LEU A 395 6.35 5.17 -27.67
N ILE A 396 5.30 5.46 -26.92
CA ILE A 396 4.02 5.96 -27.47
C ILE A 396 3.97 7.49 -27.42
N ALA A 397 4.45 8.11 -26.32
CA ALA A 397 4.35 9.54 -26.14
C ALA A 397 5.23 10.32 -27.13
N ASP A 398 6.43 9.82 -27.43
CA ASP A 398 7.37 10.49 -28.32
C ASP A 398 6.83 10.67 -29.76
N PRO A 399 6.34 9.62 -30.46
CA PRO A 399 5.81 9.76 -31.80
C PRO A 399 4.36 10.22 -31.88
N PHE A 400 3.50 9.93 -30.87
CA PHE A 400 2.05 10.11 -30.94
C PHE A 400 1.50 11.13 -29.92
N GLY A 401 2.36 11.65 -29.04
CA GLY A 401 2.00 12.65 -28.03
C GLY A 401 1.30 12.08 -26.78
N TYR A 402 1.10 12.98 -25.79
CA TYR A 402 0.59 12.61 -24.46
C TYR A 402 -0.80 11.99 -24.47
N SER A 403 -1.71 12.51 -25.32
CA SER A 403 -3.08 11.99 -25.40
C SER A 403 -3.12 10.52 -25.85
N ALA A 404 -2.28 10.14 -26.82
CA ALA A 404 -2.15 8.76 -27.26
C ALA A 404 -1.59 7.87 -26.11
N ALA A 405 -0.61 8.37 -25.35
CA ALA A 405 -0.04 7.67 -24.21
C ALA A 405 -1.10 7.45 -23.09
N PHE A 406 -1.92 8.45 -22.77
CA PHE A 406 -3.03 8.30 -21.82
C PHE A 406 -4.04 7.24 -22.28
N LEU A 407 -4.46 7.29 -23.55
CA LEU A 407 -5.41 6.31 -24.11
C LEU A 407 -4.82 4.89 -24.15
N PHE A 408 -3.53 4.77 -24.46
CA PHE A 408 -2.82 3.48 -24.42
C PHE A 408 -2.84 2.88 -23.02
N MET A 409 -2.55 3.68 -21.98
CA MET A 409 -2.66 3.24 -20.58
C MET A 409 -4.10 2.91 -20.21
N GLY A 410 -5.07 3.73 -20.65
CA GLY A 410 -6.49 3.48 -20.46
C GLY A 410 -6.95 2.14 -21.06
N PHE A 411 -6.43 1.77 -22.23
CA PHE A 411 -6.71 0.49 -22.86
C PHE A 411 -6.27 -0.71 -21.99
N PHE A 412 -5.03 -0.66 -21.42
CA PHE A 412 -4.58 -1.71 -20.51
C PHE A 412 -5.35 -1.72 -19.20
N ALA A 413 -5.78 -0.54 -18.71
CA ALA A 413 -6.67 -0.45 -17.55
C ALA A 413 -8.02 -1.12 -17.79
N VAL A 414 -8.61 -0.96 -19.00
CA VAL A 414 -9.84 -1.68 -19.39
C VAL A 414 -9.61 -3.19 -19.43
N ILE A 415 -8.51 -3.66 -20.04
CA ILE A 415 -8.18 -5.09 -20.05
C ILE A 415 -8.08 -5.62 -18.61
N ALA A 416 -7.37 -4.91 -17.72
CA ALA A 416 -7.26 -5.30 -16.31
C ALA A 416 -8.63 -5.42 -15.64
N GLY A 417 -9.52 -4.45 -15.86
CA GLY A 417 -10.88 -4.43 -15.31
C GLY A 417 -11.75 -5.58 -15.87
N VAL A 418 -11.67 -5.85 -17.17
CA VAL A 418 -12.40 -6.95 -17.81
C VAL A 418 -11.93 -8.30 -17.30
N VAL A 419 -10.60 -8.52 -17.23
CA VAL A 419 -10.03 -9.77 -16.68
C VAL A 419 -10.46 -9.94 -15.22
N PHE A 420 -10.40 -8.89 -14.43
CA PHE A 420 -10.85 -8.91 -13.04
C PHE A 420 -12.36 -9.26 -12.95
N PHE A 421 -13.19 -8.61 -13.75
CA PHE A 421 -14.64 -8.84 -13.77
C PHE A 421 -14.99 -10.28 -14.15
N LEU A 422 -14.34 -10.87 -15.14
CA LEU A 422 -14.67 -12.19 -15.65
C LEU A 422 -14.13 -13.32 -14.77
N PHE A 423 -12.93 -13.17 -14.20
CA PHE A 423 -12.21 -14.28 -13.60
C PHE A 423 -12.01 -14.17 -12.08
N MET A 424 -12.25 -12.99 -11.48
CA MET A 424 -12.05 -12.83 -10.04
C MET A 424 -13.35 -13.15 -9.28
N PRO A 425 -13.35 -14.19 -8.41
CA PRO A 425 -14.48 -14.47 -7.53
C PRO A 425 -14.55 -13.48 -6.36
N GLU A 426 -15.69 -13.45 -5.67
CA GLU A 426 -15.77 -12.81 -4.35
C GLU A 426 -14.93 -13.63 -3.34
N THR A 427 -14.07 -12.96 -2.58
CA THR A 427 -13.17 -13.63 -1.63
C THR A 427 -13.65 -13.55 -0.18
N TYR A 428 -14.55 -12.62 0.12
CA TYR A 428 -15.15 -12.49 1.44
C TYR A 428 -16.49 -13.25 1.48
N PRO A 429 -16.64 -14.27 2.35
CA PRO A 429 -17.88 -15.02 2.44
C PRO A 429 -19.01 -14.11 2.93
N ARG A 430 -20.08 -13.98 2.16
CA ARG A 430 -21.29 -13.28 2.59
C ARG A 430 -22.00 -14.08 3.68
N PRO A 431 -22.71 -13.43 4.62
CA PRO A 431 -23.51 -14.14 5.63
C PRO A 431 -24.54 -15.12 5.04
N VAL A 432 -24.95 -14.91 3.80
CA VAL A 432 -25.89 -15.78 3.06
C VAL A 432 -25.25 -17.10 2.62
N ASP A 433 -23.93 -17.15 2.47
CA ASP A 433 -23.19 -18.32 2.00
C ASP A 433 -22.77 -19.28 3.13
N LEU A 434 -23.09 -18.93 4.37
CA LEU A 434 -22.86 -19.81 5.53
C LEU A 434 -24.04 -20.80 5.62
N PRO A 435 -23.81 -22.12 5.68
CA PRO A 435 -24.88 -23.08 5.87
C PRO A 435 -25.69 -22.73 7.11
N ALA A 436 -27.02 -22.74 6.99
CA ALA A 436 -27.95 -22.49 8.09
C ALA A 436 -27.64 -23.47 9.24
N GLY A 437 -26.98 -23.02 10.30
CA GLY A 437 -26.51 -23.84 11.41
C GLY A 437 -25.14 -23.47 11.96
N SER A 438 -24.36 -22.61 11.28
CA SER A 438 -23.06 -22.13 11.79
C SER A 438 -23.18 -20.80 12.56
N ALA A 439 -24.36 -20.49 13.11
CA ALA A 439 -24.49 -19.39 14.06
C ALA A 439 -23.59 -19.70 15.28
N ILE A 440 -22.57 -18.90 15.44
CA ILE A 440 -21.57 -18.97 16.49
C ILE A 440 -22.30 -18.82 17.84
N THR A 441 -22.36 -19.91 18.59
CA THR A 441 -22.65 -19.89 20.04
C THR A 441 -21.49 -19.26 20.79
#